data_92e173d1e15ec3a8c7727512e9629c0f
#
_entry.id   92e173d1e15ec3a8c7727512e9629c0f
#
_cell.length_a   1.000
_cell.length_b   1.000
_cell.length_c   1.000
_cell.angle_alpha   90.00
_cell.angle_beta   90.00
_cell.angle_gamma   90.00
#
_symmetry.space_group_name_H-M   'P 1'
#
loop_
_entity.id
_entity.type
_entity.pdbx_description
1 polymer ?
#
loop_
_entity_poly.entity_id
_entity_poly.type
_entity_poly.pdbx_seq_one_letter_code
_entity_poly.pdbx_strand_id
1 'polypeptide(L)'
;MSALLRPYKYSISEGRYYFKTESGIKYFAYFLDLSKYGPNLYTFSFEKVEPTGIEGTRKAAPGKDVLDTICQILSDFFQKKANAMLFVCDSTDGRAEGRRRLFSLKFASVNDGSFEKIDWDGNTDYYSVYSSIIFRKDNPNKDRLLEAFNQMCADTLCVDSPESPLEDA
;
A
#
# COMPACT_ATOMS: atom_id res chain seq x y z
N MET A 1 -20.92 10.25 -7.47
CA MET A 1 -21.59 9.46 -6.40
C MET A 1 -20.56 8.62 -5.68
N SER A 2 -20.39 8.87 -4.41
CA SER A 2 -19.58 7.98 -3.58
C SER A 2 -20.28 6.62 -3.51
N ALA A 3 -19.62 5.55 -3.95
CA ALA A 3 -20.17 4.21 -3.82
C ALA A 3 -20.39 3.91 -2.34
N LEU A 4 -21.54 3.36 -1.98
CA LEU A 4 -21.83 2.98 -0.61
C LEU A 4 -20.91 1.81 -0.22
N LEU A 5 -20.00 2.05 0.73
CA LEU A 5 -19.12 1.03 1.25
C LEU A 5 -19.91 0.04 2.13
N ARG A 6 -19.56 -1.24 2.03
CA ARG A 6 -20.10 -2.34 2.86
C ARG A 6 -18.95 -3.07 3.56
N PRO A 7 -18.27 -2.40 4.50
CA PRO A 7 -17.13 -3.00 5.17
C PRO A 7 -17.54 -4.10 6.15
N TYR A 8 -16.68 -5.10 6.31
CA TYR A 8 -16.76 -6.01 7.44
C TYR A 8 -16.38 -5.28 8.72
N LYS A 9 -16.92 -5.74 9.83
CA LYS A 9 -16.46 -5.29 11.15
C LYS A 9 -15.05 -5.79 11.38
N TYR A 10 -14.18 -4.95 11.95
CA TYR A 10 -12.83 -5.32 12.29
C TYR A 10 -12.51 -5.00 13.74
N SER A 11 -11.58 -5.76 14.31
CA SER A 11 -11.01 -5.52 15.62
C SER A 11 -9.57 -5.04 15.48
N ILE A 12 -9.10 -4.28 16.46
CA ILE A 12 -7.72 -3.78 16.50
C ILE A 12 -7.02 -4.45 17.69
N SER A 13 -5.91 -5.10 17.42
CA SER A 13 -5.05 -5.70 18.44
C SER A 13 -3.59 -5.51 18.05
N GLU A 14 -2.78 -5.00 18.98
CA GLU A 14 -1.36 -4.74 18.76
C GLU A 14 -1.04 -3.93 17.49
N GLY A 15 -1.88 -2.93 17.17
CA GLY A 15 -1.74 -2.09 15.99
C GLY A 15 -2.12 -2.75 14.66
N ARG A 16 -2.69 -3.93 14.70
CA ARG A 16 -3.19 -4.65 13.53
C ARG A 16 -4.70 -4.68 13.50
N TYR A 17 -5.26 -4.62 12.30
CA TYR A 17 -6.69 -4.67 12.03
C TYR A 17 -7.06 -6.07 11.56
N TYR A 18 -7.95 -6.76 12.29
CA TYR A 18 -8.38 -8.12 11.98
C TYR A 18 -9.85 -8.14 11.56
N PHE A 19 -10.14 -8.81 10.46
CA PHE A 19 -11.51 -9.02 10.00
C PHE A 19 -11.66 -10.38 9.31
N LYS A 20 -12.91 -10.79 9.16
CA LYS A 20 -13.27 -12.09 8.60
C LYS A 20 -14.42 -11.92 7.61
N THR A 21 -14.32 -12.57 6.46
CA THR A 21 -15.37 -12.61 5.46
C THR A 21 -16.52 -13.54 5.88
N GLU A 22 -17.66 -13.43 5.20
CA GLU A 22 -18.80 -14.35 5.42
C GLU A 22 -18.44 -15.82 5.17
N SER A 23 -17.55 -16.07 4.21
CA SER A 23 -17.04 -17.42 3.91
C SER A 23 -16.00 -17.92 4.91
N GLY A 24 -15.67 -17.15 5.93
CA GLY A 24 -14.73 -17.52 6.98
C GLY A 24 -13.27 -17.22 6.70
N ILE A 25 -12.94 -16.53 5.62
CA ILE A 25 -11.58 -16.13 5.30
C ILE A 25 -11.16 -14.98 6.22
N LYS A 26 -10.04 -15.15 6.91
CA LYS A 26 -9.49 -14.16 7.82
C LYS A 26 -8.43 -13.31 7.11
N TYR A 27 -8.46 -12.01 7.37
CA TYR A 27 -7.49 -11.03 6.92
C TYR A 27 -6.96 -10.24 8.09
N PHE A 28 -5.73 -9.75 7.95
CA PHE A 28 -5.24 -8.68 8.80
C PHE A 28 -4.54 -7.62 7.97
N ALA A 29 -4.65 -6.38 8.43
CA ALA A 29 -4.00 -5.22 7.84
C ALA A 29 -3.16 -4.51 8.88
N TYR A 30 -2.07 -3.88 8.46
CA TYR A 30 -1.18 -3.17 9.34
C TYR A 30 -0.44 -2.04 8.64
N PHE A 31 0.03 -1.09 9.46
CA PHE A 31 0.86 0.01 9.02
C PHE A 31 2.27 -0.15 9.59
N LEU A 32 3.29 0.03 8.76
CA LEU A 32 4.67 0.10 9.19
C LEU A 32 5.13 1.55 9.19
N ASP A 33 5.72 1.98 10.29
CA ASP A 33 6.21 3.33 10.48
C ASP A 33 7.48 3.59 9.66
N LEU A 34 7.41 4.57 8.76
CA LEU A 34 8.51 5.07 7.95
C LEU A 34 8.89 6.51 8.32
N SER A 35 8.58 6.96 9.53
CA SER A 35 8.80 8.35 9.96
C SER A 35 10.27 8.78 9.91
N LYS A 36 11.20 7.83 9.88
CA LYS A 36 12.62 8.11 9.64
C LYS A 36 12.93 8.66 8.23
N TYR A 37 12.06 8.41 7.26
CA TYR A 37 12.19 8.90 5.89
C TYR A 37 11.38 10.16 5.62
N GLY A 38 10.21 10.28 6.25
CA GLY A 38 9.33 11.43 6.10
C GLY A 38 8.32 11.53 7.25
N PRO A 39 7.82 12.74 7.57
CA PRO A 39 6.98 12.96 8.74
C PRO A 39 5.64 12.22 8.62
N ASN A 40 5.30 11.43 9.62
CA ASN A 40 4.05 10.63 9.67
C ASN A 40 3.81 9.78 8.42
N LEU A 41 4.88 9.23 7.86
CA LEU A 41 4.85 8.36 6.70
C LEU A 41 4.77 6.91 7.14
N TYR A 42 3.87 6.15 6.51
CA TYR A 42 3.65 4.73 6.79
C TYR A 42 3.52 3.94 5.49
N THR A 43 3.92 2.67 5.50
CA THR A 43 3.45 1.73 4.48
C THR A 43 2.20 1.02 4.99
N PHE A 44 1.37 0.58 4.07
CA PHE A 44 0.19 -0.22 4.35
C PHE A 44 0.33 -1.59 3.71
N SER A 45 0.00 -2.63 4.47
CA SER A 45 -0.07 -4.00 3.99
C SER A 45 -1.30 -4.70 4.52
N PHE A 46 -1.85 -5.61 3.75
CA PHE A 46 -2.86 -6.55 4.23
C PHE A 46 -2.57 -7.95 3.73
N GLU A 47 -2.87 -8.91 4.55
CA GLU A 47 -2.56 -10.30 4.31
C GLU A 47 -3.75 -11.19 4.66
N LYS A 48 -3.88 -12.26 3.89
CA LYS A 48 -4.80 -13.34 4.18
C LYS A 48 -4.14 -14.28 5.18
N VAL A 49 -4.83 -14.53 6.29
CA VAL A 49 -4.41 -15.57 7.24
C VAL A 49 -4.79 -16.92 6.62
N GLU A 50 -3.79 -17.69 6.21
CA GLU A 50 -4.06 -19.02 5.64
C GLU A 50 -4.51 -20.00 6.73
N PRO A 51 -5.68 -20.63 6.57
CA PRO A 51 -5.94 -21.81 7.36
C PRO A 51 -4.98 -22.93 6.90
N THR A 52 -4.26 -23.51 7.84
CA THR A 52 -3.41 -24.67 7.60
C THR A 52 -4.24 -25.79 6.93
N GLY A 53 -3.90 -26.15 5.68
CA GLY A 53 -4.43 -27.32 5.01
C GLY A 53 -5.45 -27.12 3.88
N ILE A 54 -5.78 -25.90 3.48
CA ILE A 54 -6.63 -25.64 2.31
C ILE A 54 -5.76 -25.14 1.15
N GLU A 55 -5.30 -26.07 0.34
CA GLU A 55 -4.71 -25.76 -0.96
C GLU A 55 -5.81 -25.26 -1.90
N GLY A 56 -5.59 -24.15 -2.59
CA GLY A 56 -6.43 -23.69 -3.70
C GLY A 56 -7.05 -22.31 -3.57
N THR A 57 -7.12 -21.71 -2.38
CA THR A 57 -7.69 -20.36 -2.19
C THR A 57 -6.67 -19.23 -2.33
N ARG A 58 -5.41 -19.56 -2.59
CA ARG A 58 -4.27 -18.60 -2.63
C ARG A 58 -4.33 -17.57 -3.76
N LYS A 59 -5.11 -17.81 -4.81
CA LYS A 59 -5.05 -17.04 -6.05
C LYS A 59 -6.25 -16.15 -6.34
N ALA A 60 -7.29 -16.20 -5.52
CA ALA A 60 -8.46 -15.36 -5.73
C ALA A 60 -8.16 -13.90 -5.36
N ALA A 61 -8.52 -12.98 -6.27
CA ALA A 61 -8.49 -11.54 -5.95
C ALA A 61 -9.43 -11.25 -4.77
N PRO A 62 -9.10 -10.24 -3.92
CA PRO A 62 -9.99 -9.84 -2.84
C PRO A 62 -11.36 -9.41 -3.37
N GLY A 63 -12.43 -9.88 -2.75
CA GLY A 63 -13.78 -9.46 -3.09
C GLY A 63 -14.04 -8.00 -2.75
N LYS A 64 -15.17 -7.47 -3.28
CA LYS A 64 -15.56 -6.07 -3.06
C LYS A 64 -15.64 -5.70 -1.58
N ASP A 65 -16.23 -6.56 -0.74
CA ASP A 65 -16.42 -6.27 0.69
C ASP A 65 -15.08 -6.25 1.46
N VAL A 66 -14.10 -7.04 1.03
CA VAL A 66 -12.72 -6.96 1.55
C VAL A 66 -12.11 -5.60 1.20
N LEU A 67 -12.23 -5.16 -0.04
CA LEU A 67 -11.71 -3.86 -0.48
C LEU A 67 -12.44 -2.69 0.19
N ASP A 68 -13.74 -2.80 0.42
CA ASP A 68 -14.51 -1.82 1.18
C ASP A 68 -14.03 -1.73 2.64
N THR A 69 -13.69 -2.88 3.24
CA THR A 69 -13.10 -2.93 4.59
C THR A 69 -11.75 -2.24 4.63
N ILE A 70 -10.88 -2.50 3.66
CA ILE A 70 -9.59 -1.82 3.53
C ILE A 70 -9.80 -0.30 3.39
N CYS A 71 -10.75 0.14 2.57
CA CYS A 71 -11.07 1.56 2.43
C CYS A 71 -11.53 2.19 3.75
N GLN A 72 -12.30 1.47 4.56
CA GLN A 72 -12.72 1.96 5.88
C GLN A 72 -11.52 2.08 6.83
N ILE A 73 -10.64 1.09 6.86
CA ILE A 73 -9.40 1.14 7.66
C ILE A 73 -8.54 2.34 7.25
N LEU A 74 -8.37 2.57 5.96
CA LEU A 74 -7.61 3.72 5.45
C LEU A 74 -8.31 5.05 5.77
N SER A 75 -9.64 5.10 5.71
CA SER A 75 -10.40 6.29 6.12
C SER A 75 -10.16 6.64 7.58
N ASP A 76 -10.16 5.64 8.47
CA ASP A 76 -9.85 5.84 9.88
C ASP A 76 -8.40 6.30 10.10
N PHE A 77 -7.46 5.71 9.37
CA PHE A 77 -6.05 6.11 9.40
C PHE A 77 -5.86 7.59 8.99
N PHE A 78 -6.54 8.04 7.96
CA PHE A 78 -6.44 9.40 7.45
C PHE A 78 -7.28 10.43 8.24
N GLN A 79 -7.98 10.04 9.31
CA GLN A 79 -8.58 11.00 10.24
C GLN A 79 -7.50 11.91 10.86
N LYS A 80 -6.28 11.40 11.05
CA LYS A 80 -5.12 12.23 11.37
C LYS A 80 -4.58 12.87 10.08
N LYS A 81 -4.80 14.17 9.92
CA LYS A 81 -4.42 14.93 8.72
C LYS A 81 -2.95 14.84 8.33
N ALA A 82 -2.07 14.68 9.33
CA ALA A 82 -0.63 14.58 9.12
C ALA A 82 -0.18 13.23 8.55
N ASN A 83 -1.03 12.21 8.57
CA ASN A 83 -0.68 10.87 8.07
C ASN A 83 -0.53 10.86 6.55
N ALA A 84 0.47 10.13 6.10
CA ALA A 84 0.70 9.82 4.70
C ALA A 84 0.99 8.33 4.54
N MET A 85 0.61 7.78 3.40
CA MET A 85 0.77 6.36 3.10
C MET A 85 1.61 6.18 1.84
N LEU A 86 2.61 5.32 1.93
CA LEU A 86 3.37 4.82 0.81
C LEU A 86 2.82 3.45 0.40
N PHE A 87 2.47 3.32 -0.86
CA PHE A 87 2.06 2.06 -1.47
C PHE A 87 3.12 1.62 -2.48
N VAL A 88 3.58 0.38 -2.38
CA VAL A 88 4.64 -0.16 -3.25
C VAL A 88 4.18 -1.49 -3.83
N CYS A 89 4.33 -1.64 -5.15
CA CYS A 89 4.18 -2.90 -5.86
C CYS A 89 5.47 -3.20 -6.62
N ASP A 90 6.02 -4.38 -6.42
CA ASP A 90 7.13 -4.89 -7.22
C ASP A 90 6.66 -6.03 -8.12
N SER A 91 7.45 -6.32 -9.14
CA SER A 91 7.11 -7.34 -10.14
C SER A 91 7.64 -8.75 -9.81
N THR A 92 8.16 -8.97 -8.61
CA THR A 92 8.83 -10.22 -8.23
C THR A 92 7.89 -11.44 -8.28
N ASP A 93 6.60 -11.26 -8.03
CA ASP A 93 5.60 -12.32 -8.10
C ASP A 93 4.73 -12.29 -9.38
N GLY A 94 5.06 -11.40 -10.34
CA GLY A 94 4.33 -11.23 -11.59
C GLY A 94 2.94 -10.58 -11.45
N ARG A 95 2.57 -10.07 -10.28
CA ARG A 95 1.23 -9.54 -9.97
C ARG A 95 1.20 -8.03 -9.68
N ALA A 96 2.33 -7.36 -9.82
CA ALA A 96 2.43 -5.92 -9.51
C ALA A 96 1.45 -5.08 -10.31
N GLU A 97 1.32 -5.32 -11.61
CA GLU A 97 0.40 -4.56 -12.48
C GLU A 97 -1.07 -4.77 -12.09
N GLY A 98 -1.46 -5.98 -11.74
CA GLY A 98 -2.81 -6.28 -11.27
C GLY A 98 -3.14 -5.56 -9.96
N ARG A 99 -2.23 -5.58 -9.01
CA ARG A 99 -2.37 -4.86 -7.72
C ARG A 99 -2.43 -3.35 -7.93
N ARG A 100 -1.53 -2.80 -8.75
CA ARG A 100 -1.50 -1.40 -9.13
C ARG A 100 -2.84 -0.95 -9.71
N ARG A 101 -3.34 -1.69 -10.68
CA ARG A 101 -4.61 -1.39 -11.35
C ARG A 101 -5.79 -1.44 -10.40
N LEU A 102 -5.89 -2.50 -9.60
CA LEU A 102 -6.96 -2.68 -8.64
C LEU A 102 -6.96 -1.54 -7.60
N PHE A 103 -5.80 -1.22 -7.06
CA PHE A 103 -5.64 -0.14 -6.09
C PHE A 103 -6.00 1.23 -6.69
N SER A 104 -5.52 1.52 -7.89
CA SER A 104 -5.80 2.80 -8.56
C SER A 104 -7.28 2.97 -8.89
N LEU A 105 -7.95 1.92 -9.36
CA LEU A 105 -9.39 1.94 -9.62
C LEU A 105 -10.20 2.14 -8.34
N LYS A 106 -9.83 1.43 -7.27
CA LYS A 106 -10.52 1.57 -5.98
C LYS A 106 -10.30 2.94 -5.37
N PHE A 107 -9.08 3.46 -5.40
CA PHE A 107 -8.79 4.82 -4.96
C PHE A 107 -9.63 5.86 -5.71
N ALA A 108 -9.67 5.78 -7.04
CA ALA A 108 -10.47 6.70 -7.86
C ALA A 108 -11.96 6.63 -7.53
N SER A 109 -12.47 5.45 -7.17
CA SER A 109 -13.89 5.28 -6.84
C SER A 109 -14.29 5.86 -5.49
N VAL A 110 -13.37 5.97 -4.54
CA VAL A 110 -13.64 6.44 -3.17
C VAL A 110 -13.10 7.85 -2.88
N ASN A 111 -12.19 8.36 -3.70
CA ASN A 111 -11.64 9.70 -3.51
C ASN A 111 -12.69 10.76 -3.82
N ASP A 112 -13.03 11.55 -2.82
CA ASP A 112 -13.96 12.69 -2.91
C ASP A 112 -13.27 14.01 -3.31
N GLY A 113 -12.00 13.95 -3.72
CA GLY A 113 -11.18 15.12 -4.02
C GLY A 113 -10.34 15.62 -2.83
N SER A 114 -10.45 15.02 -1.65
CA SER A 114 -9.70 15.41 -0.44
C SER A 114 -8.26 14.90 -0.43
N PHE A 115 -7.92 13.95 -1.30
CA PHE A 115 -6.63 13.26 -1.32
C PHE A 115 -5.85 13.55 -2.58
N GLU A 116 -4.54 13.62 -2.43
CA GLU A 116 -3.59 13.53 -3.54
C GLU A 116 -2.94 12.15 -3.55
N LYS A 117 -2.76 11.62 -4.75
CA LYS A 117 -2.00 10.41 -5.05
C LYS A 117 -0.98 10.74 -6.11
N ILE A 118 0.29 10.54 -5.78
CA ILE A 118 1.40 10.78 -6.70
C ILE A 118 2.09 9.46 -6.97
N ASP A 119 2.16 9.13 -8.25
CA ASP A 119 2.65 7.85 -8.74
C ASP A 119 4.09 7.98 -9.25
N TRP A 120 4.83 6.90 -9.11
CA TRP A 120 6.16 6.74 -9.67
C TRP A 120 6.34 5.33 -10.21
N ASP A 121 6.85 5.23 -11.42
CA ASP A 121 7.23 3.98 -12.06
C ASP A 121 8.75 3.92 -12.22
N GLY A 122 9.38 2.92 -11.61
CA GLY A 122 10.79 2.63 -11.73
C GLY A 122 11.01 1.31 -12.46
N ASN A 123 11.87 1.33 -13.49
CA ASN A 123 12.27 0.14 -14.20
C ASN A 123 13.78 -0.04 -14.06
N THR A 124 14.17 -1.20 -13.61
CA THR A 124 15.56 -1.69 -13.68
C THR A 124 15.67 -2.79 -14.73
N ASP A 125 16.88 -3.23 -15.04
CA ASP A 125 17.08 -4.35 -15.96
C ASP A 125 16.51 -5.67 -15.44
N TYR A 126 16.19 -5.75 -14.14
CA TYR A 126 15.79 -6.98 -13.45
C TYR A 126 14.33 -6.97 -13.00
N TYR A 127 13.75 -5.82 -12.67
CA TYR A 127 12.38 -5.72 -12.18
C TYR A 127 11.80 -4.34 -12.38
N SER A 128 10.47 -4.27 -12.28
CA SER A 128 9.72 -3.01 -12.26
C SER A 128 9.18 -2.77 -10.86
N VAL A 129 9.27 -1.53 -10.40
CA VAL A 129 8.69 -1.07 -9.14
C VAL A 129 7.70 0.03 -9.44
N TYR A 130 6.53 -0.10 -8.86
CA TYR A 130 5.52 0.95 -8.86
C TYR A 130 5.31 1.45 -7.44
N SER A 131 5.36 2.74 -7.25
CA SER A 131 5.12 3.38 -5.96
C SER A 131 4.11 4.50 -6.08
N SER A 132 3.33 4.70 -5.03
CA SER A 132 2.46 5.86 -4.87
C SER A 132 2.56 6.38 -3.46
N ILE A 133 2.60 7.70 -3.31
CA ILE A 133 2.36 8.35 -2.03
C ILE A 133 0.95 8.93 -2.03
N ILE A 134 0.23 8.74 -0.93
CA ILE A 134 -1.13 9.24 -0.74
C ILE A 134 -1.18 10.03 0.55
N PHE A 135 -1.73 11.22 0.48
CA PHE A 135 -1.95 12.09 1.64
C PHE A 135 -3.14 13.02 1.38
N ARG A 136 -3.68 13.60 2.44
CA ARG A 136 -4.72 14.62 2.32
C ARG A 136 -4.15 15.91 1.76
N LYS A 137 -4.91 16.61 0.91
CA LYS A 137 -4.52 17.92 0.36
C LYS A 137 -4.21 18.96 1.45
N ASP A 138 -4.85 18.83 2.61
CA ASP A 138 -4.64 19.68 3.79
C ASP A 138 -3.56 19.13 4.76
N ASN A 139 -2.75 18.19 4.32
CA ASN A 139 -1.63 17.66 5.12
C ASN A 139 -0.61 18.79 5.38
N PRO A 140 -0.28 19.06 6.66
CA PRO A 140 0.66 20.14 7.00
C PRO A 140 2.11 19.86 6.59
N ASN A 141 2.44 18.61 6.26
CA ASN A 141 3.78 18.17 5.89
C ASN A 141 3.95 17.90 4.40
N LYS A 142 3.03 18.38 3.56
CA LYS A 142 2.98 18.07 2.13
C LYS A 142 4.33 18.20 1.42
N ASP A 143 5.00 19.34 1.56
CA ASP A 143 6.27 19.62 0.85
C ASP A 143 7.38 18.67 1.29
N ARG A 144 7.47 18.39 2.59
CA ARG A 144 8.45 17.45 3.15
C ARG A 144 8.19 16.01 2.72
N LEU A 145 6.92 15.63 2.58
CA LEU A 145 6.51 14.32 2.10
C LEU A 145 6.85 14.12 0.63
N LEU A 146 6.64 15.14 -0.20
CA LEU A 146 7.00 15.08 -1.63
C LEU A 146 8.52 14.97 -1.81
N GLU A 147 9.28 15.71 -1.04
CA GLU A 147 10.75 15.64 -1.05
C GLU A 147 11.23 14.24 -0.61
N ALA A 148 10.68 13.72 0.49
CA ALA A 148 10.99 12.38 0.98
C ALA A 148 10.65 11.29 -0.06
N PHE A 149 9.50 11.38 -0.70
CA PHE A 149 9.08 10.44 -1.74
C PHE A 149 10.01 10.47 -2.95
N ASN A 150 10.36 11.64 -3.44
CA ASN A 150 11.30 11.80 -4.54
C ASN A 150 12.67 11.22 -4.20
N GLN A 151 13.16 11.40 -2.98
CA GLN A 151 14.43 10.84 -2.53
C GLN A 151 14.37 9.30 -2.44
N MET A 152 13.30 8.75 -1.91
CA MET A 152 13.11 7.30 -1.82
C MET A 152 13.06 6.65 -3.22
N CYS A 153 12.41 7.29 -4.18
CA CYS A 153 12.35 6.83 -5.57
C CYS A 153 13.73 6.87 -6.23
N ALA A 154 14.50 7.93 -6.03
CA ALA A 154 15.86 8.06 -6.54
C ALA A 154 16.78 6.99 -5.94
N ASP A 155 16.70 6.73 -4.64
CA ASP A 155 17.50 5.72 -3.94
C ASP A 155 17.17 4.31 -4.44
N THR A 156 15.92 4.03 -4.76
CA THR A 156 15.51 2.73 -5.31
C THR A 156 16.19 2.43 -6.64
N LEU A 157 16.42 3.41 -7.48
CA LEU A 157 17.14 3.23 -8.76
C LEU A 157 18.66 3.06 -8.56
N CYS A 158 19.22 3.52 -7.43
CA CYS A 158 20.65 3.46 -7.16
C CYS A 158 21.12 2.13 -6.53
N VAL A 159 20.20 1.37 -5.94
CA VAL A 159 20.56 0.12 -5.21
C VAL A 159 20.97 -1.03 -6.13
N ASP A 160 20.67 -0.95 -7.42
CA ASP A 160 20.87 -2.04 -8.38
C ASP A 160 22.03 -1.85 -9.36
N SER A 161 23.03 -1.05 -9.02
CA SER A 161 24.34 -1.19 -9.65
C SER A 161 25.02 -2.42 -9.04
N PRO A 162 25.17 -3.54 -9.74
CA PRO A 162 25.98 -4.62 -9.22
C PRO A 162 27.36 -4.05 -8.92
N GLU A 163 27.82 -4.19 -7.68
CA GLU A 163 29.22 -3.93 -7.35
C GLU A 163 30.06 -4.68 -8.39
N SER A 164 30.82 -3.95 -9.16
CA SER A 164 31.79 -4.53 -10.07
C SER A 164 32.63 -5.48 -9.23
N PRO A 165 32.85 -6.75 -9.65
CA PRO A 165 33.75 -7.59 -8.95
C PRO A 165 35.07 -6.84 -8.86
N LEU A 166 35.57 -6.66 -7.64
CA LEU A 166 36.96 -6.20 -7.47
C LEU A 166 37.82 -7.12 -8.29
N GLU A 167 38.36 -6.60 -9.38
CA GLU A 167 39.47 -7.27 -10.08
C GLU A 167 40.60 -7.27 -9.06
N ASP A 168 40.78 -8.42 -8.41
CA ASP A 168 42.01 -8.72 -7.72
C ASP A 168 43.11 -8.81 -8.79
N ALA A 169 43.87 -7.77 -8.88
CA ALA A 169 45.12 -7.75 -9.61
C ALA A 169 46.23 -8.43 -8.79
#